data_cd57866aaccbc1409380622a8dff8844
#
_entry.id   cd57866aaccbc1409380622a8dff8844
#
_cell.length_a   1.000
_cell.length_b   1.000
_cell.length_c   1.000
_cell.angle_alpha   90.00
_cell.angle_beta   90.00
_cell.angle_gamma   90.00
#
_symmetry.space_group_name_H-M   'P 1'
#
loop_
_entity.id
_entity.type
_entity.pdbx_description
1 polymer ?
#
loop_
_entity_poly.entity_id
_entity_poly.type
_entity_poly.pdbx_seq_one_letter_code
_entity_poly.pdbx_strand_id
1 'polypeptide(L)'
;MSTKTVKIPGPDHPIEVVPNPHRLVVTLAGKIIADTTSALTVREANYPAVQYIPRKDVDMAALSRSDHASYCPYKGEAAYFSIPAGGDRSVNAIWTYEAAYDAVAAIQDHLAFYPDRVDGIEETPA
;
A
#
# COMPACT_ATOMS: atom_id res chain seq x y z
N MET A 1 -7.61 -16.18 -24.35
CA MET A 1 -7.52 -16.11 -22.88
C MET A 1 -6.11 -15.65 -22.50
N SER A 2 -6.01 -14.56 -21.82
CA SER A 2 -4.70 -14.09 -21.38
C SER A 2 -4.26 -14.84 -20.12
N THR A 3 -3.02 -15.27 -20.12
CA THR A 3 -2.42 -15.93 -18.97
C THR A 3 -1.42 -14.96 -18.36
N LYS A 4 -1.64 -14.61 -17.09
CA LYS A 4 -0.70 -13.75 -16.39
C LYS A 4 0.45 -14.56 -15.83
N THR A 5 1.65 -14.02 -15.94
CA THR A 5 2.83 -14.64 -15.37
C THR A 5 2.79 -14.45 -13.85
N VAL A 6 2.91 -15.55 -13.11
CA VAL A 6 3.05 -15.53 -11.65
C VAL A 6 4.48 -15.93 -11.31
N LYS A 7 5.17 -15.09 -10.54
CA LYS A 7 6.55 -15.35 -10.10
C LYS A 7 6.58 -15.57 -8.60
N ILE A 8 7.49 -16.44 -8.18
CA ILE A 8 7.71 -16.73 -6.77
C ILE A 8 8.98 -15.99 -6.32
N PRO A 9 8.92 -15.24 -5.21
CA PRO A 9 10.13 -14.60 -4.67
C PRO A 9 11.22 -15.64 -4.37
N GLY A 10 12.47 -15.24 -4.58
CA GLY A 10 13.62 -16.10 -4.35
C GLY A 10 14.88 -15.27 -4.25
N PRO A 11 16.07 -15.92 -4.24
CA PRO A 11 17.35 -15.19 -4.05
C PRO A 11 17.59 -14.07 -5.05
N ASP A 12 17.09 -14.19 -6.28
CA ASP A 12 17.26 -13.17 -7.31
C ASP A 12 16.29 -12.00 -7.14
N HIS A 13 15.19 -12.22 -6.46
CA HIS A 13 14.17 -11.19 -6.23
C HIS A 13 13.47 -11.47 -4.90
N PRO A 14 14.15 -11.22 -3.77
CA PRO A 14 13.54 -11.52 -2.47
C PRO A 14 12.44 -10.50 -2.14
N ILE A 15 11.40 -10.99 -1.47
CA ILE A 15 10.36 -10.14 -0.90
C ILE A 15 10.20 -10.57 0.56
N GLU A 16 10.41 -9.62 1.47
CA GLU A 16 10.26 -9.84 2.90
C GLU A 16 9.11 -8.98 3.41
N VAL A 17 8.20 -9.58 4.17
CA VAL A 17 7.09 -8.88 4.80
C VAL A 17 7.24 -9.04 6.31
N VAL A 18 7.44 -7.92 7.00
CA VAL A 18 7.66 -7.94 8.46
C VAL A 18 6.75 -6.92 9.14
N PRO A 19 6.26 -7.20 10.36
CA PRO A 19 5.48 -6.23 11.11
C PRO A 19 6.31 -4.99 11.43
N ASN A 20 5.67 -3.82 11.36
CA ASN A 20 6.26 -2.56 11.81
C ASN A 20 5.56 -2.15 13.11
N PRO A 21 6.24 -2.18 14.26
CA PRO A 21 5.62 -1.85 15.53
C PRO A 21 5.44 -0.35 15.75
N HIS A 22 6.00 0.49 14.90
CA HIS A 22 5.89 1.93 15.03
C HIS A 22 4.50 2.41 14.64
N ARG A 23 4.14 3.59 15.15
CA ARG A 23 2.92 4.26 14.72
C ARG A 23 3.18 5.00 13.43
N LEU A 24 2.27 4.82 12.45
CA LEU A 24 2.28 5.52 11.18
C LEU A 24 1.03 6.36 11.07
N VAL A 25 1.19 7.64 10.74
CA VAL A 25 0.08 8.55 10.51
C VAL A 25 0.24 9.20 9.15
N VAL A 26 -0.79 9.08 8.31
CA VAL A 26 -0.83 9.69 6.99
C VAL A 26 -1.77 10.87 7.03
N THR A 27 -1.29 12.04 6.60
CA THR A 27 -2.07 13.28 6.62
C THR A 27 -2.17 13.90 5.23
N LEU A 28 -3.31 14.53 4.98
CA LEU A 28 -3.57 15.28 3.75
C LEU A 28 -4.63 16.34 4.01
N ALA A 29 -4.36 17.57 3.56
CA ALA A 29 -5.28 18.70 3.69
C ALA A 29 -5.78 18.91 5.12
N GLY A 30 -4.89 18.74 6.10
CA GLY A 30 -5.21 18.91 7.50
C GLY A 30 -5.98 17.76 8.14
N LYS A 31 -6.15 16.65 7.43
CA LYS A 31 -6.90 15.48 7.92
C LYS A 31 -5.98 14.28 8.09
N ILE A 32 -6.29 13.44 9.06
CA ILE A 32 -5.65 12.14 9.22
C ILE A 32 -6.37 11.16 8.31
N ILE A 33 -5.66 10.62 7.32
CA ILE A 33 -6.21 9.64 6.36
C ILE A 33 -5.99 8.22 6.87
N ALA A 34 -4.90 7.98 7.58
CA ALA A 34 -4.60 6.67 8.17
C ALA A 34 -3.83 6.86 9.47
N ASP A 35 -4.05 5.95 10.42
CA ASP A 35 -3.37 5.96 11.71
C ASP A 35 -3.30 4.51 12.19
N THR A 36 -2.10 3.94 12.23
CA THR A 36 -1.93 2.53 12.53
C THR A 36 -0.68 2.26 13.36
N THR A 37 -0.75 1.22 14.20
CA THR A 37 0.41 0.58 14.81
C THR A 37 0.58 -0.86 14.31
N SER A 38 -0.11 -1.22 13.24
CA SER A 38 -0.14 -2.57 12.67
C SER A 38 0.29 -2.61 11.22
N ALA A 39 1.12 -1.67 10.79
CA ALA A 39 1.63 -1.67 9.42
C ALA A 39 2.57 -2.86 9.18
N LEU A 40 2.65 -3.27 7.92
CA LEU A 40 3.60 -4.27 7.46
C LEU A 40 4.62 -3.58 6.57
N THR A 41 5.90 -3.79 6.86
CA THR A 41 6.99 -3.32 6.01
C THR A 41 7.29 -4.38 4.96
N VAL A 42 7.22 -3.99 3.69
CA VAL A 42 7.61 -4.86 2.58
C VAL A 42 8.94 -4.39 2.03
N ARG A 43 9.93 -5.29 2.06
CA ARG A 43 11.23 -5.08 1.43
C ARG A 43 11.34 -5.99 0.23
N GLU A 44 11.47 -5.40 -0.93
CA GLU A 44 11.49 -6.13 -2.20
C GLU A 44 12.78 -5.82 -2.95
N ALA A 45 13.59 -6.86 -3.18
CA ALA A 45 14.86 -6.73 -3.88
C ALA A 45 15.67 -5.54 -3.34
N ASN A 46 16.07 -4.61 -4.21
CA ASN A 46 16.78 -3.40 -3.80
C ASN A 46 15.91 -2.14 -3.88
N TYR A 47 14.59 -2.32 -3.96
CA TYR A 47 13.66 -1.18 -3.94
C TYR A 47 13.53 -0.61 -2.53
N PRO A 48 13.14 0.67 -2.38
CA PRO A 48 12.83 1.23 -1.06
C PRO A 48 11.74 0.45 -0.35
N ALA A 49 11.83 0.36 0.97
CA ALA A 49 10.80 -0.28 1.76
C ALA A 49 9.47 0.45 1.64
N VAL A 50 8.37 -0.29 1.62
CA VAL A 50 7.02 0.25 1.52
C VAL A 50 6.22 -0.21 2.74
N GLN A 51 5.46 0.71 3.33
CA GLN A 51 4.57 0.41 4.45
C GLN A 51 3.17 0.13 3.94
N TYR A 52 2.63 -1.02 4.33
CA TYR A 52 1.26 -1.41 4.01
C TYR A 52 0.41 -1.31 5.27
N ILE A 53 -0.68 -0.55 5.19
CA ILE A 53 -1.52 -0.21 6.34
C ILE A 53 -2.81 -1.03 6.27
N PRO A 54 -3.22 -1.71 7.36
CA PRO A 54 -4.48 -2.46 7.35
C PRO A 54 -5.65 -1.54 7.02
N ARG A 55 -6.55 -2.04 6.21
CA ARG A 55 -7.72 -1.26 5.76
C ARG A 55 -8.55 -0.71 6.91
N LYS A 56 -8.64 -1.44 8.03
CA LYS A 56 -9.37 -1.00 9.22
C LYS A 56 -8.83 0.28 9.84
N ASP A 57 -7.56 0.61 9.58
CA ASP A 57 -6.89 1.79 10.14
C ASP A 57 -6.80 2.94 9.13
N VAL A 58 -7.50 2.82 7.99
CA VAL A 58 -7.59 3.85 6.95
C VAL A 58 -9.01 4.41 6.95
N ASP A 59 -9.11 5.74 6.84
CA ASP A 59 -10.40 6.41 6.68
C ASP A 59 -10.90 6.21 5.25
N MET A 60 -11.57 5.09 5.01
CA MET A 60 -12.04 4.74 3.68
C MET A 60 -13.08 5.73 3.14
N ALA A 61 -13.79 6.44 4.02
CA ALA A 61 -14.75 7.46 3.60
C ALA A 61 -14.09 8.67 2.94
N ALA A 62 -12.79 8.89 3.21
CA ALA A 62 -12.02 9.96 2.59
C ALA A 62 -11.49 9.57 1.21
N LEU A 63 -11.69 8.34 0.77
CA LEU A 63 -11.13 7.79 -0.46
C LEU A 63 -12.20 7.60 -1.52
N SER A 64 -11.76 7.64 -2.78
CA SER A 64 -12.59 7.32 -3.95
C SER A 64 -11.90 6.23 -4.74
N ARG A 65 -12.61 5.13 -5.01
CA ARG A 65 -12.06 4.05 -5.82
C ARG A 65 -11.80 4.53 -7.24
N SER A 66 -10.62 4.21 -7.75
CA SER A 66 -10.21 4.57 -9.11
C SER A 66 -10.44 3.40 -10.07
N ASP A 67 -10.55 3.70 -11.36
CA ASP A 67 -10.57 2.68 -12.41
C ASP A 67 -9.18 2.18 -12.75
N HIS A 68 -8.15 2.84 -12.26
CA HIS A 68 -6.77 2.43 -12.55
C HIS A 68 -6.48 1.08 -11.93
N ALA A 69 -5.72 0.27 -12.66
CA ALA A 69 -5.28 -1.04 -12.19
C ALA A 69 -3.89 -1.32 -12.74
N SER A 70 -3.14 -2.13 -12.02
CA SER A 70 -1.83 -2.61 -12.48
C SER A 70 -1.64 -4.05 -12.05
N TYR A 71 -0.57 -4.68 -12.53
CA TYR A 71 -0.27 -6.07 -12.22
C TYR A 71 1.17 -6.23 -11.79
N CYS A 72 1.37 -6.90 -10.66
CA CYS A 72 2.68 -7.30 -10.19
C CYS A 72 2.78 -8.84 -10.25
N PRO A 73 3.75 -9.42 -10.97
CA PRO A 73 3.87 -10.88 -11.06
C PRO A 73 4.05 -11.58 -9.72
N TYR A 74 4.58 -10.87 -8.72
CA TYR A 74 4.84 -11.41 -7.38
C TYR A 74 3.67 -11.21 -6.42
N LYS A 75 2.88 -10.14 -6.58
CA LYS A 75 1.86 -9.74 -5.60
C LYS A 75 0.44 -9.90 -6.10
N GLY A 76 0.23 -9.78 -7.42
CA GLY A 76 -1.10 -9.90 -8.01
C GLY A 76 -1.60 -8.61 -8.62
N GLU A 77 -2.92 -8.52 -8.78
CA GLU A 77 -3.56 -7.31 -9.31
C GLU A 77 -3.67 -6.23 -8.25
N ALA A 78 -3.26 -5.01 -8.60
CA ALA A 78 -3.39 -3.86 -7.73
C ALA A 78 -4.61 -3.03 -8.14
N ALA A 79 -5.44 -2.68 -7.16
CA ALA A 79 -6.49 -1.67 -7.30
C ALA A 79 -5.99 -0.36 -6.70
N TYR A 80 -6.62 0.74 -7.08
CA TYR A 80 -6.16 2.07 -6.69
C TYR A 80 -7.29 2.91 -6.11
N PHE A 81 -6.90 3.82 -5.21
CA PHE A 81 -7.79 4.84 -4.65
C PHE A 81 -7.17 6.21 -4.82
N SER A 82 -8.03 7.19 -5.05
CA SER A 82 -7.69 8.60 -5.01
C SER A 82 -8.16 9.20 -3.69
N ILE A 83 -7.58 10.34 -3.32
CA ILE A 83 -8.01 11.10 -2.14
C ILE A 83 -8.54 12.43 -2.63
N PRO A 84 -9.88 12.60 -2.77
CA PRO A 84 -10.44 13.82 -3.37
C PRO A 84 -10.00 15.12 -2.71
N ALA A 85 -9.77 15.11 -1.40
CA ALA A 85 -9.31 16.30 -0.67
C ALA A 85 -7.97 16.83 -1.17
N GLY A 86 -7.16 16.00 -1.81
CA GLY A 86 -5.84 16.39 -2.36
C GLY A 86 -5.86 16.83 -3.83
N GLY A 87 -7.01 16.76 -4.48
CA GLY A 87 -7.14 17.14 -5.89
C GLY A 87 -6.31 16.29 -6.83
N ASP A 88 -5.79 16.90 -7.89
CA ASP A 88 -5.05 16.19 -8.95
C ASP A 88 -3.79 15.50 -8.45
N ARG A 89 -3.13 16.07 -7.45
CA ARG A 89 -1.93 15.47 -6.85
C ARG A 89 -2.20 14.12 -6.24
N SER A 90 -3.39 13.92 -5.71
CA SER A 90 -3.77 12.73 -4.96
C SER A 90 -4.60 11.75 -5.77
N VAL A 91 -4.62 11.89 -7.09
CA VAL A 91 -5.22 10.89 -7.98
C VAL A 91 -4.35 9.64 -7.95
N ASN A 92 -4.98 8.49 -7.73
CA ASN A 92 -4.28 7.19 -7.61
C ASN A 92 -3.16 7.22 -6.57
N ALA A 93 -3.43 7.86 -5.43
CA ALA A 93 -2.44 8.03 -4.36
C ALA A 93 -2.17 6.75 -3.58
N ILE A 94 -3.05 5.77 -3.68
CA ILE A 94 -3.05 4.56 -2.87
C ILE A 94 -3.21 3.35 -3.76
N TRP A 95 -2.43 2.28 -3.49
CA TRP A 95 -2.66 1.00 -4.15
C TRP A 95 -2.89 -0.08 -3.10
N THR A 96 -3.57 -1.15 -3.51
CA THR A 96 -3.88 -2.28 -2.63
C THR A 96 -3.98 -3.56 -3.45
N TYR A 97 -3.59 -4.66 -2.85
CA TYR A 97 -3.75 -6.00 -3.42
C TYR A 97 -4.91 -6.68 -2.69
N GLU A 98 -6.10 -6.66 -3.28
CA GLU A 98 -7.31 -7.21 -2.66
C GLU A 98 -7.35 -8.74 -2.72
N ALA A 99 -6.55 -9.32 -3.63
CA ALA A 99 -6.38 -10.77 -3.75
C ALA A 99 -4.90 -11.06 -3.95
N ALA A 100 -4.11 -10.86 -2.89
CA ALA A 100 -2.65 -11.02 -2.94
C ALA A 100 -2.28 -12.49 -3.18
N TYR A 101 -1.19 -12.71 -3.93
CA TYR A 101 -0.65 -14.06 -4.11
C TYR A 101 -0.11 -14.63 -2.80
N ASP A 102 -0.04 -15.95 -2.71
CA ASP A 102 0.28 -16.66 -1.47
C ASP A 102 1.59 -16.22 -0.83
N ALA A 103 2.61 -15.92 -1.63
CA ALA A 103 3.92 -15.53 -1.12
C ALA A 103 3.87 -14.22 -0.32
N VAL A 104 2.86 -13.38 -0.57
CA VAL A 104 2.67 -12.11 0.12
C VAL A 104 1.26 -11.98 0.69
N ALA A 105 0.64 -13.10 1.03
CA ALA A 105 -0.74 -13.12 1.51
C ALA A 105 -0.98 -12.17 2.70
N ALA A 106 0.03 -11.90 3.50
CA ALA A 106 -0.10 -11.03 4.67
C ALA A 106 -0.49 -9.59 4.31
N ILE A 107 -0.14 -9.10 3.10
CA ILE A 107 -0.48 -7.73 2.70
C ILE A 107 -1.87 -7.60 2.06
N GLN A 108 -2.62 -8.70 1.93
CA GLN A 108 -3.95 -8.64 1.35
C GLN A 108 -4.82 -7.64 2.12
N ASP A 109 -5.55 -6.81 1.38
CA ASP A 109 -6.40 -5.73 1.93
C ASP A 109 -5.65 -4.72 2.82
N HIS A 110 -4.34 -4.58 2.62
CA HIS A 110 -3.57 -3.47 3.17
C HIS A 110 -3.40 -2.40 2.09
N LEU A 111 -3.33 -1.14 2.50
CA LEU A 111 -3.20 -0.01 1.59
C LEU A 111 -1.82 0.61 1.72
N ALA A 112 -1.19 0.90 0.58
CA ALA A 112 0.09 1.58 0.51
C ALA A 112 -0.10 2.95 -0.13
N PHE A 113 0.60 3.95 0.37
CA PHE A 113 0.47 5.34 -0.06
C PHE A 113 1.72 5.80 -0.79
N TYR A 114 1.54 6.49 -1.92
CA TYR A 114 2.65 7.21 -2.57
C TYR A 114 2.99 8.44 -1.72
N PRO A 115 4.24 8.54 -1.22
CA PRO A 115 4.60 9.66 -0.32
C PRO A 115 4.45 11.04 -0.95
N ASP A 116 4.65 11.14 -2.27
CA ASP A 116 4.55 12.41 -2.99
C ASP A 116 3.12 12.83 -3.31
N ARG A 117 2.14 12.00 -2.98
CA ARG A 117 0.71 12.25 -3.26
C ARG A 117 -0.10 12.50 -1.99
N VAL A 118 0.56 12.63 -0.85
CA VAL A 118 -0.01 13.01 0.44
C VAL A 118 0.88 14.08 1.06
N ASP A 119 0.38 14.76 2.11
CA ASP A 119 1.16 15.82 2.75
C ASP A 119 2.20 15.27 3.72
N GLY A 120 1.92 14.16 4.37
CA GLY A 120 2.88 13.57 5.28
C GLY A 120 2.60 12.11 5.58
N ILE A 121 3.67 11.35 5.77
CA ILE A 121 3.65 10.02 6.37
C ILE A 121 4.64 10.07 7.51
N GLU A 122 4.12 10.12 8.75
CA GLU A 122 4.96 10.24 9.93
C GLU A 122 5.05 8.89 10.63
N GLU A 123 6.27 8.48 10.93
CA GLU A 123 6.54 7.26 11.66
C GLU A 123 7.18 7.62 12.99
N THR A 124 6.56 7.20 14.10
CA THR A 124 7.06 7.45 15.45
C THR A 124 7.06 6.16 16.25
N PRO A 125 7.98 5.99 17.22
CA PRO A 125 7.92 4.83 18.09
C PRO A 125 6.57 4.75 18.81
N ALA A 126 6.00 3.55 18.84
CA ALA A 126 4.72 3.30 19.50
C ALA A 126 4.90 3.00 20.98
#